data_8e248a755f6de0361baa2437a6e02b0b
#
_entry.id   8e248a755f6de0361baa2437a6e02b0b
#
_cell.length_a   1.000
_cell.length_b   1.000
_cell.length_c   1.000
_cell.angle_alpha   90.00
_cell.angle_beta   90.00
_cell.angle_gamma   90.00
#
_symmetry.space_group_name_H-M   'P 1'
#
loop_
_entity.id
_entity.type
_entity.pdbx_description
1 polymer ?
#
loop_
_entity_poly.entity_id
_entity_poly.type
_entity_poly.pdbx_seq_one_letter_code
_entity_poly.pdbx_strand_id
1 'polypeptide(L)' 'MNINIAQKAALRSMMNTPGWGVAQEIMAYAVQQLQDQALKSEGTDEQIVGLVKEARGATKFRDTFNSLIESAASIGE' A
#
# COMPACT_ATOMS: atom_id res chain seq x y z
N MET A 1 -14.93 0.58 -9.93
CA MET A 1 -14.25 -0.57 -10.58
C MET A 1 -15.19 -1.77 -10.57
N ASN A 2 -15.38 -2.38 -11.74
CA ASN A 2 -16.29 -3.52 -11.87
C ASN A 2 -15.50 -4.82 -11.77
N ILE A 3 -15.86 -5.64 -10.80
CA ILE A 3 -15.19 -6.91 -10.54
C ILE A 3 -16.23 -8.02 -10.62
N ASN A 4 -15.95 -9.06 -11.40
CA ASN A 4 -16.85 -10.21 -11.52
C ASN A 4 -16.64 -11.19 -10.35
N ILE A 5 -17.53 -12.19 -10.25
CA ILE A 5 -17.51 -13.17 -9.18
C ILE A 5 -16.20 -13.96 -9.14
N ALA A 6 -15.67 -14.34 -10.32
CA ALA A 6 -14.40 -15.06 -10.39
C ALA A 6 -13.22 -14.23 -9.86
N GLN A 7 -13.20 -12.94 -10.19
CA GLN A 7 -12.17 -12.02 -9.70
C GLN A 7 -12.26 -11.82 -8.19
N LYS A 8 -13.46 -11.70 -7.63
CA LYS A 8 -13.66 -11.62 -6.19
C LYS A 8 -13.15 -12.86 -5.48
N ALA A 9 -13.47 -14.04 -6.01
CA ALA A 9 -13.01 -15.30 -5.45
C ALA A 9 -11.48 -15.38 -5.48
N ALA A 10 -10.86 -14.93 -6.57
CA ALA A 10 -9.41 -14.88 -6.69
C ALA A 10 -8.78 -13.93 -5.67
N LEU A 11 -9.38 -12.76 -5.43
CA LEU A 11 -8.90 -11.81 -4.43
C LEU A 11 -8.99 -12.37 -3.01
N ARG A 12 -10.11 -13.00 -2.68
CA ARG A 12 -10.29 -13.63 -1.36
C ARG A 12 -9.28 -14.75 -1.15
N SER A 13 -9.08 -15.56 -2.17
CA SER A 13 -8.10 -16.65 -2.13
C SER A 13 -6.69 -16.11 -1.89
N MET A 14 -6.31 -15.06 -2.63
CA MET A 14 -5.01 -14.40 -2.47
C MET A 14 -4.83 -13.85 -1.06
N MET A 15 -5.85 -13.17 -0.52
CA MET A 15 -5.78 -12.55 0.82
C MET A 15 -5.66 -13.60 1.93
N ASN A 16 -6.04 -14.85 1.68
CA ASN A 16 -5.93 -15.95 2.63
C ASN A 16 -4.62 -16.74 2.48
N THR A 17 -3.73 -16.34 1.58
CA THR A 17 -2.45 -17.01 1.41
C THR A 17 -1.39 -16.43 2.36
N PRO A 18 -0.41 -17.24 2.79
CA PRO A 18 0.73 -16.70 3.55
C PRO A 18 1.52 -15.64 2.77
N GLY A 19 1.56 -15.76 1.45
CA GLY A 19 2.25 -14.78 0.60
C GLY A 19 1.64 -13.39 0.67
N TRP A 20 0.33 -13.28 0.87
CA TRP A 20 -0.34 -11.98 1.03
C TRP A 20 0.20 -11.25 2.26
N GLY A 21 0.32 -11.94 3.40
CA GLY A 21 0.87 -11.36 4.61
C GLY A 21 2.31 -10.87 4.42
N VAL A 22 3.14 -11.67 3.74
CA VAL A 22 4.51 -11.29 3.43
C VAL A 22 4.55 -10.07 2.51
N ALA A 23 3.68 -10.01 1.51
CA ALA A 23 3.58 -8.85 0.61
C ALA A 23 3.21 -7.58 1.38
N GLN A 24 2.29 -7.67 2.32
CA GLN A 24 1.91 -6.54 3.18
C GLN A 24 3.08 -6.08 4.07
N GLU A 25 3.86 -7.00 4.60
CA GLU A 25 5.05 -6.69 5.39
C GLU A 25 6.11 -5.97 4.54
N ILE A 26 6.34 -6.46 3.32
CA ILE A 26 7.29 -5.83 2.39
C ILE A 26 6.82 -4.41 2.06
N MET A 27 5.54 -4.22 1.80
CA MET A 27 4.98 -2.90 1.50
C MET A 27 5.14 -1.94 2.70
N ALA A 28 4.84 -2.41 3.90
CA ALA A 28 5.02 -1.62 5.13
C ALA A 28 6.49 -1.25 5.32
N TYR A 29 7.40 -2.16 5.06
CA TYR A 29 8.83 -1.92 5.14
C TYR A 29 9.26 -0.84 4.13
N ALA A 30 8.77 -0.92 2.89
CA ALA A 30 9.09 0.07 1.86
C ALA A 30 8.61 1.48 2.26
N VAL A 31 7.40 1.59 2.80
CA VAL A 31 6.87 2.86 3.31
C VAL A 31 7.72 3.38 4.46
N GLN A 32 8.13 2.51 5.38
CA GLN A 32 9.00 2.87 6.52
C GLN A 32 10.34 3.42 6.02
N GLN A 33 10.94 2.80 5.01
CA GLN A 33 12.19 3.26 4.41
C GLN A 33 12.07 4.67 3.85
N LEU A 34 10.98 4.97 3.16
CA LEU A 34 10.75 6.31 2.62
C LEU A 34 10.57 7.35 3.73
N GLN A 35 9.87 7.00 4.80
CA GLN A 35 9.70 7.87 5.97
C GLN A 35 11.05 8.12 6.65
N ASP A 36 11.87 7.09 6.82
CA ASP A 36 13.19 7.21 7.43
C ASP A 36 14.12 8.10 6.60
N GLN A 37 14.09 7.95 5.29
CA GLN A 37 14.86 8.81 4.39
C GLN A 37 14.47 10.28 4.54
N ALA A 38 13.17 10.56 4.62
CA ALA A 38 12.67 11.92 4.82
C ALA A 38 13.14 12.52 6.15
N LEU A 39 13.13 11.71 7.22
CA LEU A 39 13.53 12.15 8.56
C LEU A 39 15.04 12.36 8.68
N LYS A 40 15.84 11.59 7.95
CA LYS A 40 17.30 11.64 8.00
C LYS A 40 17.93 12.50 6.91
N SER A 41 17.11 13.17 6.11
CA SER A 41 17.61 13.94 4.96
C SER A 41 18.39 15.17 5.43
N GLU A 42 19.59 15.33 4.88
CA GLU A 42 20.45 16.49 5.07
C GLU A 42 20.55 17.24 3.74
N GLY A 43 19.45 17.67 3.21
CA GLY A 43 19.43 18.36 1.93
C GLY A 43 18.86 19.76 2.06
N THR A 44 18.61 20.37 0.91
CA THR A 44 17.87 21.63 0.86
C THR A 44 16.43 21.42 1.33
N ASP A 45 15.76 22.50 1.75
CA ASP A 45 14.36 22.44 2.16
C ASP A 45 13.48 21.83 1.06
N GLU A 46 13.75 22.14 -0.20
CA GLU A 46 13.01 21.58 -1.32
C GLU A 46 13.19 20.06 -1.43
N GLN A 47 14.40 19.55 -1.20
CA GLN A 47 14.67 18.11 -1.23
C GLN A 47 13.97 17.42 -0.08
N ILE A 48 13.99 17.99 1.12
CA ILE A 48 13.31 17.44 2.30
C ILE A 48 11.81 17.39 2.07
N VAL A 49 11.21 18.47 1.56
CA VAL A 49 9.79 18.52 1.24
C VAL A 49 9.42 17.47 0.20
N GLY A 50 10.26 17.29 -0.83
CA GLY A 50 10.06 16.26 -1.85
C GLY A 50 10.02 14.86 -1.26
N LEU A 51 10.96 14.53 -0.37
CA LEU A 51 11.00 13.23 0.30
C LEU A 51 9.79 13.00 1.21
N VAL A 52 9.36 14.04 1.93
CA VAL A 52 8.15 13.96 2.78
C VAL A 52 6.92 13.70 1.91
N LYS A 53 6.80 14.38 0.78
CA LYS A 53 5.68 14.17 -0.15
C LYS A 53 5.67 12.75 -0.71
N GLU A 54 6.84 12.20 -1.06
CA GLU A 54 6.96 10.82 -1.53
C GLU A 54 6.53 9.82 -0.46
N ALA A 55 6.94 10.01 0.77
CA ALA A 55 6.57 9.15 1.89
C ALA A 55 5.06 9.20 2.14
N ARG A 56 4.46 10.38 2.12
CA ARG A 56 3.01 10.55 2.27
C ARG A 56 2.25 9.91 1.11
N GLY A 57 2.75 10.09 -0.11
CA GLY A 57 2.16 9.49 -1.31
C GLY A 57 2.19 7.97 -1.25
N ALA A 58 3.29 7.39 -0.80
CA ALA A 58 3.41 5.95 -0.65
C ALA A 58 2.43 5.40 0.40
N THR A 59 2.30 6.09 1.55
CA THR A 59 1.36 5.71 2.59
C THR A 59 -0.08 5.79 2.09
N LYS A 60 -0.43 6.88 1.42
CA LYS A 60 -1.76 7.08 0.85
C LYS A 60 -2.08 6.02 -0.20
N PHE A 61 -1.13 5.73 -1.08
CA PHE A 61 -1.29 4.70 -2.10
C PHE A 61 -1.55 3.33 -1.45
N ARG A 62 -0.75 2.96 -0.47
CA ARG A 62 -0.90 1.68 0.25
C ARG A 62 -2.29 1.57 0.88
N ASP A 63 -2.72 2.61 1.59
CA ASP A 63 -4.01 2.58 2.29
C ASP A 63 -5.16 2.53 1.30
N THR A 64 -5.10 3.29 0.22
CA THR A 64 -6.11 3.30 -0.83
C THR A 64 -6.17 1.95 -1.53
N PHE A 65 -5.02 1.38 -1.87
CA PHE A 65 -4.92 0.07 -2.53
C PHE A 65 -5.53 -1.02 -1.66
N ASN A 66 -5.19 -1.06 -0.37
CA ASN A 66 -5.72 -2.04 0.56
C ASN A 66 -7.23 -1.89 0.75
N SER A 67 -7.73 -0.65 0.85
CA SER A 67 -9.16 -0.38 0.96
C SER A 67 -9.92 -0.86 -0.28
N LEU A 68 -9.38 -0.64 -1.47
CA LEU A 68 -10.00 -1.08 -2.72
C LEU A 68 -10.04 -2.60 -2.81
N ILE A 69 -8.97 -3.28 -2.40
CA ILE A 69 -8.93 -4.75 -2.40
C ILE A 69 -9.96 -5.30 -1.42
N GLU A 70 -10.02 -4.78 -0.21
CA GLU A 70 -10.98 -5.21 0.80
C GLU A 70 -12.42 -5.00 0.34
N SER A 71 -12.72 -3.82 -0.23
CA SER A 71 -14.04 -3.53 -0.80
C SER A 71 -14.37 -4.50 -1.94
N ALA A 72 -13.44 -4.73 -2.85
CA ALA A 72 -13.66 -5.62 -3.99
C ALA A 72 -13.91 -7.05 -3.54
N ALA A 73 -13.21 -7.52 -2.51
CA ALA A 73 -13.38 -8.87 -1.99
C ALA A 73 -14.70 -9.06 -1.24
N SER A 74 -15.24 -8.00 -0.61
CA SER A 74 -16.47 -8.09 0.19
C SER A 74 -17.75 -7.72 -0.53
N ILE A 75 -17.68 -7.01 -1.66
CA ILE A 75 -18.87 -6.63 -2.44
C ILE A 75 -19.61 -7.86 -2.93
N GLY A 76 -20.92 -7.94 -2.64
CA GLY A 76 -21.78 -8.99 -3.14
C GLY A 76 -21.81 -10.24 -2.28
N GLU A 77 -21.35 -10.18 -1.07
CA GLU A 77 -21.53 -11.25 -0.09
C GLU A 77 -22.98 -11.37 0.39
#